data_ffb0ea3e56c67061c073a35e4e2e0edc
#
_entry.id   ffb0ea3e56c67061c073a35e4e2e0edc
#
_cell.length_a   1.000
_cell.length_b   1.000
_cell.length_c   1.000
_cell.angle_alpha   90.00
_cell.angle_beta   90.00
_cell.angle_gamma   90.00
#
_symmetry.space_group_name_H-M   'P 1'
#
loop_
_entity.id
_entity.type
_entity.pdbx_description
1 polymer ?
#
loop_
_entity_poly.entity_id
_entity_poly.type
_entity_poly.pdbx_seq_one_letter_code
_entity_poly.pdbx_strand_id
1 'polypeptide(L)'
;MVCMLGRNGCGKSTLLRTLAGLQAPLGGEYAIMNIPARNETMSSQIALVLTERLSVDNTTIHDVVAMGRYPYTSFLGGLSESDEEIIAQSLRDVGLYEQMHTFFNDHSDGEKQRVLIAKALAQQTPIIFLDEPTAHLDLPNRIHVLRLLHELANQRGKTILISTHELDLACQFSNRILLMYKNGIQLDTPDNMRANDAFTKAFGMDVFQPLLFSTCCP
;
A
#
# COMPACT_ATOMS: atom_id res chain seq x y z
N MET A 1 -5.93 -3.16 -8.23
CA MET A 1 -5.68 -2.83 -6.81
C MET A 1 -6.67 -3.59 -5.92
N VAL A 2 -6.20 -4.14 -4.79
CA VAL A 2 -7.01 -4.81 -3.77
C VAL A 2 -6.90 -4.02 -2.46
N CYS A 3 -8.04 -3.73 -1.82
CA CYS A 3 -8.08 -3.13 -0.49
C CYS A 3 -8.42 -4.19 0.56
N MET A 4 -7.57 -4.34 1.55
CA MET A 4 -7.81 -5.19 2.71
C MET A 4 -8.53 -4.38 3.79
N LEU A 5 -9.78 -4.71 4.03
CA LEU A 5 -10.64 -4.08 5.02
C LEU A 5 -10.85 -4.98 6.23
N GLY A 6 -11.00 -4.39 7.39
CA GLY A 6 -11.33 -5.09 8.63
C GLY A 6 -11.16 -4.20 9.84
N ARG A 7 -11.77 -4.58 10.96
CA ARG A 7 -11.67 -3.82 12.22
C ARG A 7 -10.22 -3.74 12.70
N ASN A 8 -9.91 -2.73 13.50
CA ASN A 8 -8.60 -2.63 14.11
C ASN A 8 -8.32 -3.88 14.96
N GLY A 9 -7.08 -4.39 14.87
CA GLY A 9 -6.69 -5.62 15.56
C GLY A 9 -7.13 -6.94 14.92
N CYS A 10 -7.80 -6.93 13.75
CA CYS A 10 -8.19 -8.18 13.06
C CYS A 10 -7.01 -8.91 12.36
N GLY A 11 -5.80 -8.34 12.39
CA GLY A 11 -4.61 -8.98 11.85
C GLY A 11 -4.17 -8.54 10.45
N LYS A 12 -4.65 -7.40 9.92
CA LYS A 12 -4.27 -6.90 8.57
C LYS A 12 -2.75 -6.76 8.42
N SER A 13 -2.10 -6.00 9.29
CA SER A 13 -0.64 -5.78 9.26
C SER A 13 0.13 -7.08 9.48
N THR A 14 -0.38 -7.95 10.37
CA THR A 14 0.20 -9.28 10.60
C THR A 14 0.16 -10.12 9.33
N LEU A 15 -0.97 -10.14 8.62
CA LEU A 15 -1.11 -10.87 7.37
C LEU A 15 -0.17 -10.31 6.29
N LEU A 16 -0.08 -8.97 6.13
CA LEU A 16 0.85 -8.36 5.18
C LEU A 16 2.31 -8.71 5.48
N ARG A 17 2.73 -8.63 6.75
CA ARG A 17 4.09 -8.99 7.18
C ARG A 17 4.37 -10.47 6.97
N THR A 18 3.39 -11.34 7.23
CA THR A 18 3.52 -12.78 6.98
C THR A 18 3.66 -13.08 5.50
N LEU A 19 2.80 -12.52 4.66
CA LEU A 19 2.86 -12.69 3.20
C LEU A 19 4.16 -12.13 2.60
N ALA A 20 4.69 -11.04 3.14
CA ALA A 20 5.99 -10.49 2.74
C ALA A 20 7.20 -11.28 3.27
N GLY A 21 6.98 -12.35 4.04
CA GLY A 21 8.06 -13.18 4.60
C GLY A 21 8.79 -12.57 5.81
N LEU A 22 8.30 -11.44 6.35
CA LEU A 22 8.91 -10.78 7.53
C LEU A 22 8.51 -11.44 8.85
N GLN A 23 7.44 -12.24 8.84
CA GLN A 23 6.93 -12.93 10.02
C GLN A 23 6.56 -14.36 9.64
N ALA A 24 6.91 -15.33 10.49
CA ALA A 24 6.48 -16.72 10.29
C ALA A 24 4.96 -16.87 10.45
N PRO A 25 4.28 -17.66 9.62
CA PRO A 25 2.88 -17.99 9.83
C PRO A 25 2.68 -18.77 11.12
N LEU A 26 1.55 -18.59 11.78
CA LEU A 26 1.18 -19.38 12.97
C LEU A 26 0.88 -20.84 12.61
N GLY A 27 0.49 -21.11 11.37
CA GLY A 27 0.21 -22.43 10.85
C GLY A 27 -0.20 -22.36 9.38
N GLY A 28 -0.29 -23.51 8.72
CA GLY A 28 -0.60 -23.59 7.30
C GLY A 28 0.58 -23.29 6.39
N GLU A 29 0.29 -23.29 5.10
CA GLU A 29 1.26 -22.99 4.03
C GLU A 29 0.70 -21.93 3.11
N TYR A 30 1.56 -21.11 2.52
CA TYR A 30 1.18 -20.16 1.48
C TYR A 30 2.29 -20.03 0.45
N ALA A 31 1.91 -19.65 -0.76
CA ALA A 31 2.82 -19.34 -1.85
C ALA A 31 2.40 -18.03 -2.52
N ILE A 32 3.36 -17.27 -3.00
CA ILE A 32 3.15 -16.06 -3.79
C ILE A 32 3.78 -16.29 -5.15
N MET A 33 3.00 -16.17 -6.22
CA MET A 33 3.44 -16.49 -7.60
C MET A 33 4.08 -17.88 -7.72
N ASN A 34 3.52 -18.86 -7.01
CA ASN A 34 4.04 -20.23 -6.89
C ASN A 34 5.42 -20.34 -6.18
N ILE A 35 5.88 -19.29 -5.52
CA ILE A 35 7.10 -19.31 -4.69
C ILE A 35 6.65 -19.57 -3.25
N PRO A 36 7.11 -20.68 -2.62
CA PRO A 36 6.82 -20.96 -1.22
C PRO A 36 7.31 -19.84 -0.30
N ALA A 37 6.56 -19.55 0.76
CA ALA A 37 6.98 -18.62 1.80
C ALA A 37 8.36 -19.00 2.37
N ARG A 38 9.19 -18.02 2.67
CA ARG A 38 10.57 -18.14 3.15
C ARG A 38 11.63 -18.39 2.07
N ASN A 39 11.33 -18.19 0.82
CA ASN A 39 12.36 -18.15 -0.21
C ASN A 39 13.14 -16.83 -0.12
N GLU A 40 14.47 -16.88 -0.22
CA GLU A 40 15.34 -15.69 -0.24
C GLU A 40 15.02 -14.70 -1.37
N THR A 41 14.29 -15.17 -2.38
CA THR A 41 13.84 -14.33 -3.52
C THR A 41 12.60 -13.49 -3.25
N MET A 42 12.01 -13.52 -2.03
CA MET A 42 10.77 -12.75 -1.75
C MET A 42 10.97 -11.25 -1.93
N SER A 43 12.15 -10.71 -1.63
CA SER A 43 12.46 -9.29 -1.85
C SER A 43 12.46 -8.87 -3.33
N SER A 44 12.63 -9.81 -4.27
CA SER A 44 12.47 -9.56 -5.71
C SER A 44 11.03 -9.69 -6.20
N GLN A 45 10.12 -10.20 -5.39
CA GLN A 45 8.71 -10.40 -5.73
C GLN A 45 7.79 -9.40 -5.08
N ILE A 46 8.12 -8.92 -3.88
CA ILE A 46 7.26 -8.07 -3.07
C ILE A 46 8.03 -6.85 -2.58
N ALA A 47 7.51 -5.67 -2.83
CA ALA A 47 7.86 -4.45 -2.11
C ALA A 47 6.86 -4.23 -0.99
N LEU A 48 7.34 -3.81 0.18
CA LEU A 48 6.50 -3.53 1.35
C LEU A 48 6.73 -2.12 1.87
N VAL A 49 5.63 -1.40 2.04
CA VAL A 49 5.58 -0.09 2.72
C VAL A 49 4.80 -0.27 4.01
N LEU A 50 5.44 -0.04 5.14
CA LEU A 50 4.84 -0.13 6.47
C LEU A 50 4.29 1.22 6.92
N THR A 51 3.36 1.20 7.88
CA THR A 51 2.79 2.39 8.51
C THR A 51 3.81 3.16 9.36
N GLU A 52 4.91 2.51 9.75
CA GLU A 52 5.94 3.11 10.59
C GLU A 52 6.60 4.29 9.87
N ARG A 53 6.72 5.43 10.57
CA ARG A 53 7.37 6.61 10.02
C ARG A 53 8.85 6.33 9.82
N LEU A 54 9.32 6.53 8.59
CA LEU A 54 10.75 6.52 8.31
C LEU A 54 11.37 7.77 8.95
N SER A 55 12.31 7.58 9.88
CA SER A 55 13.12 8.65 10.44
C SER A 55 14.53 8.52 9.89
N VAL A 56 14.91 9.44 9.03
CA VAL A 56 16.23 9.51 8.41
C VAL A 56 16.75 10.94 8.47
N ASP A 57 17.94 11.14 9.01
CA ASP A 57 18.55 12.46 9.07
C ASP A 57 19.45 12.69 7.85
N ASN A 58 19.48 13.93 7.38
CA ASN A 58 20.34 14.36 6.27
C ASN A 58 20.25 13.48 5.00
N THR A 59 19.08 12.93 4.73
CA THR A 59 18.83 12.01 3.61
C THR A 59 17.91 12.69 2.61
N THR A 60 18.31 12.71 1.34
CA THR A 60 17.49 13.29 0.26
C THR A 60 16.34 12.35 -0.15
N ILE A 61 15.36 12.89 -0.89
CA ILE A 61 14.32 12.09 -1.52
C ILE A 61 14.96 11.03 -2.43
N HIS A 62 15.96 11.40 -3.22
CA HIS A 62 16.72 10.47 -4.07
C HIS A 62 17.28 9.31 -3.26
N ASP A 63 17.98 9.59 -2.15
CA ASP A 63 18.59 8.55 -1.33
C ASP A 63 17.56 7.58 -0.74
N VAL A 64 16.39 8.09 -0.31
CA VAL A 64 15.31 7.23 0.18
C VAL A 64 14.79 6.31 -0.92
N VAL A 65 14.60 6.82 -2.14
CA VAL A 65 14.13 6.00 -3.27
C VAL A 65 15.20 5.00 -3.72
N ALA A 66 16.48 5.40 -3.67
CA ALA A 66 17.63 4.55 -3.97
C ALA A 66 17.71 3.31 -3.07
N MET A 67 17.23 3.38 -1.82
CA MET A 67 17.13 2.19 -0.95
C MET A 67 16.26 1.09 -1.57
N GLY A 68 15.34 1.42 -2.47
CA GLY A 68 14.57 0.43 -3.24
C GLY A 68 15.43 -0.43 -4.17
N ARG A 69 16.62 0.03 -4.52
CA ARG A 69 17.57 -0.70 -5.37
C ARG A 69 18.50 -1.64 -4.61
N TYR A 70 18.55 -1.59 -3.27
CA TYR A 70 19.46 -2.42 -2.46
C TYR A 70 19.42 -3.93 -2.79
N PRO A 71 18.26 -4.55 -3.11
CA PRO A 71 18.26 -5.95 -3.51
C PRO A 71 19.06 -6.27 -4.79
N TYR A 72 19.40 -5.25 -5.58
CA TYR A 72 20.07 -5.37 -6.88
C TYR A 72 21.48 -4.79 -6.89
N THR A 73 21.90 -4.09 -5.83
CA THR A 73 23.25 -3.52 -5.74
C THR A 73 24.28 -4.62 -5.40
N SER A 74 25.51 -4.43 -5.88
CA SER A 74 26.63 -5.29 -5.52
C SER A 74 27.05 -5.08 -4.05
N PHE A 75 27.92 -5.95 -3.56
CA PHE A 75 28.50 -5.84 -2.19
C PHE A 75 29.14 -4.46 -1.90
N LEU A 76 29.62 -3.76 -2.91
CA LEU A 76 30.19 -2.41 -2.81
C LEU A 76 29.13 -1.29 -2.80
N GLY A 77 27.84 -1.63 -2.97
CA GLY A 77 26.71 -0.70 -2.79
C GLY A 77 26.58 0.40 -3.85
N GLY A 78 27.32 0.32 -4.97
CA GLY A 78 27.23 1.32 -6.04
C GLY A 78 25.94 1.17 -6.86
N LEU A 79 25.30 2.30 -7.17
CA LEU A 79 24.19 2.37 -8.12
C LEU A 79 24.75 2.41 -9.56
N SER A 80 24.13 1.67 -10.45
CA SER A 80 24.43 1.72 -11.89
C SER A 80 23.65 2.86 -12.55
N GLU A 81 24.02 3.23 -13.79
CA GLU A 81 23.24 4.19 -14.58
C GLU A 81 21.78 3.74 -14.78
N SER A 82 21.55 2.43 -14.91
CA SER A 82 20.18 1.89 -15.00
C SER A 82 19.41 2.01 -13.68
N ASP A 83 20.07 1.96 -12.52
CA ASP A 83 19.43 2.17 -11.23
C ASP A 83 19.01 3.64 -11.08
N GLU A 84 19.86 4.58 -11.49
CA GLU A 84 19.56 6.02 -11.50
C GLU A 84 18.33 6.34 -12.39
N GLU A 85 18.24 5.73 -13.57
CA GLU A 85 17.07 5.90 -14.45
C GLU A 85 15.78 5.35 -13.80
N ILE A 86 15.85 4.20 -13.12
CA ILE A 86 14.72 3.61 -12.38
C ILE A 86 14.29 4.51 -11.22
N ILE A 87 15.23 5.08 -10.48
CA ILE A 87 14.97 6.03 -9.40
C ILE A 87 14.27 7.26 -9.96
N ALA A 88 14.84 7.85 -11.01
CA ALA A 88 14.30 9.04 -11.67
C ALA A 88 12.87 8.78 -12.18
N GLN A 89 12.63 7.62 -12.83
CA GLN A 89 11.31 7.26 -13.32
C GLN A 89 10.31 7.05 -12.17
N SER A 90 10.72 6.41 -11.09
CA SER A 90 9.87 6.21 -9.90
C SER A 90 9.47 7.53 -9.26
N LEU A 91 10.37 8.51 -9.25
CA LEU A 91 10.09 9.86 -8.77
C LEU A 91 9.15 10.64 -9.71
N ARG A 92 9.28 10.47 -11.03
CA ARG A 92 8.32 11.03 -12.02
C ARG A 92 6.93 10.44 -11.82
N ASP A 93 6.84 9.13 -11.62
CA ASP A 93 5.56 8.43 -11.43
C ASP A 93 4.77 8.93 -10.21
N VAL A 94 5.45 9.46 -9.18
CA VAL A 94 4.82 10.05 -7.99
C VAL A 94 4.80 11.58 -7.98
N GLY A 95 5.31 12.23 -9.03
CA GLY A 95 5.32 13.70 -9.18
C GLY A 95 6.29 14.42 -8.25
N LEU A 96 7.45 13.82 -7.93
CA LEU A 96 8.48 14.39 -7.03
C LEU A 96 9.87 14.48 -7.66
N TYR A 97 9.99 14.30 -8.98
CA TYR A 97 11.27 14.30 -9.67
C TYR A 97 12.07 15.59 -9.47
N GLU A 98 11.41 16.75 -9.62
CA GLU A 98 12.07 18.06 -9.48
C GLU A 98 12.60 18.33 -8.06
N GLN A 99 12.12 17.58 -7.07
CA GLN A 99 12.46 17.72 -5.66
C GLN A 99 13.46 16.65 -5.18
N MET A 100 14.02 15.85 -6.09
CA MET A 100 14.80 14.65 -5.74
C MET A 100 16.01 14.93 -4.84
N HIS A 101 16.59 16.15 -4.92
CA HIS A 101 17.77 16.55 -4.14
C HIS A 101 17.43 17.29 -2.84
N THR A 102 16.16 17.47 -2.50
CA THR A 102 15.74 18.07 -1.23
C THR A 102 15.70 17.02 -0.11
N PHE A 103 15.82 17.46 1.14
CA PHE A 103 15.82 16.54 2.26
C PHE A 103 14.43 15.97 2.53
N PHE A 104 14.36 14.66 2.75
CA PHE A 104 13.13 13.95 3.02
C PHE A 104 12.32 14.53 4.18
N ASN A 105 13.02 14.97 5.26
CA ASN A 105 12.36 15.48 6.45
C ASN A 105 11.66 16.82 6.24
N ASP A 106 12.02 17.59 5.20
CA ASP A 106 11.45 18.91 4.92
C ASP A 106 10.08 18.84 4.21
N HIS A 107 9.64 17.63 3.85
CA HIS A 107 8.41 17.38 3.11
C HIS A 107 7.21 17.14 4.02
N SER A 108 6.01 17.45 3.49
CA SER A 108 4.74 17.11 4.11
C SER A 108 4.56 15.58 4.24
N ASP A 109 3.70 15.14 5.16
CA ASP A 109 3.41 13.70 5.34
C ASP A 109 2.89 13.05 4.04
N GLY A 110 2.10 13.77 3.23
CA GLY A 110 1.62 13.30 1.93
C GLY A 110 2.74 13.14 0.90
N GLU A 111 3.71 14.05 0.86
CA GLU A 111 4.89 13.92 0.00
C GLU A 111 5.79 12.80 0.47
N LYS A 112 6.05 12.69 1.78
CA LYS A 112 6.79 11.58 2.38
C LYS A 112 6.18 10.24 2.02
N GLN A 113 4.86 10.13 2.07
CA GLN A 113 4.16 8.91 1.66
C GLN A 113 4.39 8.59 0.17
N ARG A 114 4.35 9.60 -0.71
CA ARG A 114 4.67 9.42 -2.13
C ARG A 114 6.12 9.00 -2.37
N VAL A 115 7.07 9.51 -1.59
CA VAL A 115 8.47 9.05 -1.62
C VAL A 115 8.59 7.57 -1.25
N LEU A 116 7.87 7.10 -0.22
CA LEU A 116 7.86 5.68 0.16
C LEU A 116 7.23 4.79 -0.92
N ILE A 117 6.22 5.29 -1.63
CA ILE A 117 5.67 4.61 -2.80
C ILE A 117 6.69 4.56 -3.94
N ALA A 118 7.41 5.68 -4.22
CA ALA A 118 8.48 5.69 -5.22
C ALA A 118 9.60 4.70 -4.89
N LYS A 119 10.00 4.60 -3.62
CA LYS A 119 10.95 3.58 -3.14
C LYS A 119 10.46 2.16 -3.47
N ALA A 120 9.17 1.87 -3.22
CA ALA A 120 8.59 0.56 -3.55
C ALA A 120 8.52 0.31 -5.06
N LEU A 121 8.28 1.35 -5.87
CA LEU A 121 8.33 1.26 -7.34
C LEU A 121 9.74 1.00 -7.85
N ALA A 122 10.75 1.67 -7.28
CA ALA A 122 12.16 1.50 -7.63
C ALA A 122 12.66 0.07 -7.37
N GLN A 123 12.05 -0.65 -6.46
CA GLN A 123 12.35 -2.08 -6.23
C GLN A 123 11.90 -2.98 -7.40
N GLN A 124 11.08 -2.47 -8.34
CA GLN A 124 10.62 -3.15 -9.58
C GLN A 124 9.93 -4.51 -9.35
N THR A 125 9.38 -4.75 -8.19
CA THR A 125 8.67 -5.99 -7.89
C THR A 125 7.30 -6.04 -8.60
N PRO A 126 6.76 -7.22 -8.94
CA PRO A 126 5.42 -7.37 -9.49
C PRO A 126 4.31 -7.06 -8.48
N ILE A 127 4.60 -7.18 -7.17
CA ILE A 127 3.63 -7.01 -6.09
C ILE A 127 4.11 -5.92 -5.13
N ILE A 128 3.18 -5.04 -4.73
CA ILE A 128 3.43 -4.00 -3.72
C ILE A 128 2.38 -4.14 -2.62
N PHE A 129 2.84 -4.29 -1.38
CA PHE A 129 2.01 -4.25 -0.19
C PHE A 129 2.19 -2.92 0.52
N LEU A 130 1.08 -2.28 0.93
CA LEU A 130 1.12 -1.05 1.72
C LEU A 130 0.21 -1.21 2.95
N ASP A 131 0.80 -1.01 4.12
CA ASP A 131 0.08 -1.08 5.38
C ASP A 131 -0.39 0.32 5.79
N GLU A 132 -1.69 0.57 5.71
CA GLU A 132 -2.36 1.84 6.00
C GLU A 132 -1.68 3.08 5.35
N PRO A 133 -1.50 3.10 4.00
CA PRO A 133 -0.71 4.14 3.32
C PRO A 133 -1.33 5.54 3.41
N THR A 134 -2.56 5.66 3.89
CA THR A 134 -3.29 6.93 4.06
C THR A 134 -3.39 7.38 5.52
N ALA A 135 -2.84 6.60 6.45
CA ALA A 135 -2.83 6.98 7.86
C ALA A 135 -2.12 8.34 8.05
N HIS A 136 -2.70 9.17 8.92
CA HIS A 136 -2.18 10.51 9.25
C HIS A 136 -2.20 11.55 8.12
N LEU A 137 -2.78 11.23 6.95
CA LEU A 137 -2.97 12.19 5.87
C LEU A 137 -4.34 12.89 6.00
N ASP A 138 -4.41 14.12 5.55
CA ASP A 138 -5.68 14.82 5.35
C ASP A 138 -6.43 14.24 4.13
N LEU A 139 -7.71 14.52 4.01
CA LEU A 139 -8.57 13.94 2.97
C LEU A 139 -8.06 14.18 1.54
N PRO A 140 -7.60 15.38 1.13
CA PRO A 140 -7.05 15.59 -0.21
C PRO A 140 -5.84 14.71 -0.50
N ASN A 141 -4.91 14.58 0.43
CA ASN A 141 -3.71 13.74 0.29
C ASN A 141 -4.06 12.24 0.27
N ARG A 142 -5.06 11.78 1.06
CA ARG A 142 -5.56 10.40 0.99
C ARG A 142 -6.08 10.06 -0.40
N ILE A 143 -6.96 10.91 -0.95
CA ILE A 143 -7.52 10.73 -2.29
C ILE A 143 -6.41 10.72 -3.34
N HIS A 144 -5.42 11.61 -3.23
CA HIS A 144 -4.30 11.69 -4.14
C HIS A 144 -3.47 10.39 -4.13
N VAL A 145 -3.10 9.88 -2.95
CA VAL A 145 -2.34 8.64 -2.80
C VAL A 145 -3.12 7.44 -3.33
N LEU A 146 -4.41 7.32 -3.02
CA LEU A 146 -5.23 6.19 -3.50
C LEU A 146 -5.43 6.22 -5.01
N ARG A 147 -5.61 7.40 -5.60
CA ARG A 147 -5.68 7.57 -7.06
C ARG A 147 -4.38 7.16 -7.73
N LEU A 148 -3.24 7.61 -7.22
CA LEU A 148 -1.92 7.22 -7.69
C LEU A 148 -1.76 5.68 -7.66
N LEU A 149 -2.08 5.03 -6.54
CA LEU A 149 -1.97 3.57 -6.41
C LEU A 149 -2.93 2.84 -7.37
N HIS A 150 -4.13 3.36 -7.58
CA HIS A 150 -5.09 2.81 -8.54
C HIS A 150 -4.58 2.91 -9.98
N GLU A 151 -4.02 4.04 -10.37
CA GLU A 151 -3.42 4.26 -11.69
C GLU A 151 -2.22 3.35 -11.93
N LEU A 152 -1.32 3.23 -10.96
CA LEU A 152 -0.17 2.32 -11.02
C LEU A 152 -0.59 0.85 -11.18
N ALA A 153 -1.63 0.41 -10.47
CA ALA A 153 -2.15 -0.94 -10.60
C ALA A 153 -2.71 -1.22 -11.99
N ASN A 154 -3.46 -0.27 -12.58
CA ASN A 154 -4.13 -0.48 -13.85
C ASN A 154 -3.23 -0.22 -15.06
N GLN A 155 -2.35 0.79 -15.00
CA GLN A 155 -1.52 1.20 -16.14
C GLN A 155 -0.16 0.49 -16.19
N ARG A 156 0.41 0.14 -15.04
CA ARG A 156 1.73 -0.51 -14.94
C ARG A 156 1.66 -2.02 -14.68
N GLY A 157 0.45 -2.60 -14.64
CA GLY A 157 0.26 -4.02 -14.41
C GLY A 157 0.74 -4.51 -13.03
N LYS A 158 0.88 -3.62 -12.05
CA LYS A 158 1.30 -3.97 -10.70
C LYS A 158 0.14 -4.55 -9.89
N THR A 159 0.41 -5.61 -9.14
CA THR A 159 -0.52 -6.08 -8.12
C THR A 159 -0.30 -5.27 -6.84
N ILE A 160 -1.27 -4.43 -6.48
CA ILE A 160 -1.18 -3.58 -5.28
C ILE A 160 -2.21 -4.05 -4.26
N LEU A 161 -1.76 -4.38 -3.05
CA LEU A 161 -2.58 -4.72 -1.90
C LEU A 161 -2.34 -3.69 -0.81
N ILE A 162 -3.39 -2.97 -0.40
CA ILE A 162 -3.33 -2.00 0.69
C ILE A 162 -4.20 -2.44 1.85
N SER A 163 -3.74 -2.26 3.08
CA SER A 163 -4.61 -2.31 4.25
C SER A 163 -5.22 -0.94 4.51
N THR A 164 -6.47 -0.89 4.89
CA THR A 164 -7.15 0.34 5.29
C THR A 164 -8.34 0.04 6.20
N HIS A 165 -8.78 1.03 6.94
CA HIS A 165 -10.03 1.01 7.70
C HIS A 165 -11.09 1.95 7.08
N GLU A 166 -10.79 2.60 5.97
CA GLU A 166 -11.64 3.59 5.30
C GLU A 166 -12.50 2.91 4.22
N LEU A 167 -13.71 2.49 4.59
CA LEU A 167 -14.59 1.73 3.73
C LEU A 167 -14.96 2.46 2.44
N ASP A 168 -15.34 3.74 2.54
CA ASP A 168 -15.81 4.53 1.39
C ASP A 168 -14.72 4.67 0.33
N LEU A 169 -13.50 5.01 0.77
CA LEU A 169 -12.36 5.15 -0.12
C LEU A 169 -11.93 3.79 -0.70
N ALA A 170 -11.97 2.72 0.09
CA ALA A 170 -11.71 1.38 -0.42
C ALA A 170 -12.71 0.99 -1.50
N CYS A 171 -14.02 1.25 -1.30
CA CYS A 171 -15.04 0.98 -2.30
C CYS A 171 -14.89 1.81 -3.57
N GLN A 172 -14.38 3.03 -3.46
CA GLN A 172 -14.21 3.95 -4.59
C GLN A 172 -13.00 3.61 -5.45
N PHE A 173 -11.88 3.21 -4.84
CA PHE A 173 -10.60 3.09 -5.54
C PHE A 173 -10.15 1.65 -5.80
N SER A 174 -10.74 0.63 -5.15
CA SER A 174 -10.29 -0.74 -5.35
C SER A 174 -11.06 -1.48 -6.45
N ASN A 175 -10.35 -2.40 -7.13
CA ASN A 175 -10.97 -3.36 -8.04
C ASN A 175 -11.61 -4.52 -7.27
N ARG A 176 -11.03 -4.90 -6.13
CA ARG A 176 -11.52 -5.93 -5.21
C ARG A 176 -11.26 -5.54 -3.77
N ILE A 177 -12.08 -6.06 -2.87
CA ILE A 177 -11.96 -5.90 -1.43
C ILE A 177 -11.70 -7.28 -0.81
N LEU A 178 -10.65 -7.37 0.00
CA LEU A 178 -10.37 -8.47 0.90
C LEU A 178 -10.91 -8.10 2.28
N LEU A 179 -12.10 -8.58 2.61
CA LEU A 179 -12.76 -8.26 3.86
C LEU A 179 -12.38 -9.29 4.93
N MET A 180 -11.73 -8.82 6.01
CA MET A 180 -11.33 -9.64 7.15
C MET A 180 -12.29 -9.44 8.31
N TYR A 181 -12.83 -10.52 8.84
CA TYR A 181 -13.71 -10.52 10.00
C TYR A 181 -13.40 -11.71 10.92
N LYS A 182 -13.99 -11.72 12.11
CA LYS A 182 -13.64 -12.66 13.18
C LYS A 182 -13.62 -14.15 12.75
N ASN A 183 -14.49 -14.51 11.80
CA ASN A 183 -14.71 -15.92 11.42
C ASN A 183 -14.24 -16.23 9.98
N GLY A 184 -13.48 -15.37 9.35
CA GLY A 184 -13.00 -15.66 8.00
C GLY A 184 -12.55 -14.45 7.18
N ILE A 185 -12.29 -14.74 5.91
CA ILE A 185 -11.87 -13.77 4.90
C ILE A 185 -12.79 -13.95 3.69
N GLN A 186 -13.23 -12.85 3.11
CA GLN A 186 -13.99 -12.82 1.87
C GLN A 186 -13.31 -11.90 0.87
N LEU A 187 -13.14 -12.34 -0.38
CA LEU A 187 -12.62 -11.54 -1.48
C LEU A 187 -13.67 -11.40 -2.56
N ASP A 188 -14.09 -10.17 -2.84
CA ASP A 188 -15.07 -9.89 -3.90
C ASP A 188 -14.91 -8.45 -4.43
N THR A 189 -15.73 -8.08 -5.42
CA THR A 189 -15.85 -6.69 -5.87
C THR A 189 -16.60 -5.84 -4.83
N PRO A 190 -16.36 -4.52 -4.78
CA PRO A 190 -17.11 -3.63 -3.88
C PRO A 190 -18.64 -3.75 -4.06
N ASP A 191 -19.12 -3.87 -5.31
CA ASP A 191 -20.55 -3.95 -5.61
C ASP A 191 -21.18 -5.25 -5.13
N ASN A 192 -20.51 -6.39 -5.33
CA ASN A 192 -20.98 -7.68 -4.81
C ASN A 192 -21.01 -7.68 -3.28
N MET A 193 -20.01 -7.10 -2.63
CA MET A 193 -19.99 -7.01 -1.17
C MET A 193 -21.12 -6.15 -0.60
N ARG A 194 -21.50 -5.07 -1.31
CA ARG A 194 -22.69 -4.27 -0.97
C ARG A 194 -23.96 -5.08 -1.14
N ALA A 195 -24.11 -5.73 -2.29
CA ALA A 195 -25.31 -6.51 -2.61
C ALA A 195 -25.58 -7.68 -1.65
N ASN A 196 -24.50 -8.25 -1.07
CA ASN A 196 -24.57 -9.41 -0.17
C ASN A 196 -24.51 -9.05 1.32
N ASP A 197 -24.63 -7.75 1.67
CA ASP A 197 -24.55 -7.24 3.05
C ASP A 197 -23.27 -7.66 3.79
N ALA A 198 -22.17 -7.89 3.06
CA ALA A 198 -20.92 -8.37 3.63
C ALA A 198 -20.33 -7.38 4.64
N PHE A 199 -20.43 -6.09 4.36
CA PHE A 199 -19.95 -5.04 5.25
C PHE A 199 -20.77 -4.95 6.54
N THR A 200 -22.09 -5.05 6.45
CA THR A 200 -22.99 -5.09 7.61
C THR A 200 -22.64 -6.27 8.53
N LYS A 201 -22.41 -7.45 7.94
CA LYS A 201 -22.00 -8.65 8.69
C LYS A 201 -20.63 -8.49 9.35
N ALA A 202 -19.67 -7.83 8.68
CA ALA A 202 -18.31 -7.66 9.18
C ALA A 202 -18.20 -6.57 10.26
N PHE A 203 -18.90 -5.45 10.08
CA PHE A 203 -18.80 -4.28 10.97
C PHE A 203 -19.93 -4.21 11.99
N GLY A 204 -20.99 -5.02 11.85
CA GLY A 204 -22.10 -5.10 12.80
C GLY A 204 -23.06 -3.91 12.76
N MET A 205 -23.04 -3.12 11.68
CA MET A 205 -23.94 -1.99 11.45
C MET A 205 -24.17 -1.83 9.95
N ASP A 206 -25.30 -1.24 9.57
CA ASP A 206 -25.56 -0.84 8.21
C ASP A 206 -24.74 0.44 7.90
N VAL A 207 -23.54 0.21 7.37
CA VAL A 207 -22.59 1.28 7.06
C VAL A 207 -22.94 2.09 5.82
N PHE A 208 -23.98 1.68 5.08
CA PHE A 208 -24.47 2.36 3.88
C PHE A 208 -25.88 2.95 4.04
N GLN A 209 -26.48 2.91 5.23
CA GLN A 209 -27.69 3.70 5.45
C GLN A 209 -27.32 5.18 5.24
N PRO A 210 -27.98 5.90 4.30
CA PRO A 210 -27.81 7.32 4.22
C PRO A 210 -28.13 7.89 5.59
N LEU A 211 -27.21 8.68 6.16
CA LEU A 211 -27.54 9.52 7.29
C LEU A 211 -28.75 10.35 6.84
N LEU A 212 -29.95 9.97 7.28
CA LEU A 212 -31.13 10.76 7.14
C LEU A 212 -30.87 12.03 7.93
N PHE A 213 -30.28 13.02 7.27
CA PHE A 213 -30.40 14.38 7.74
C PHE A 213 -31.91 14.65 7.69
N SER A 214 -32.55 14.46 8.84
CA SER A 214 -33.87 15.00 9.04
C SER A 214 -33.82 16.43 8.62
N THR A 215 -34.49 16.73 7.52
CA THR A 215 -34.81 18.11 7.11
C THR A 215 -35.55 18.78 8.25
N CYS A 216 -34.82 19.30 9.21
CA CYS A 216 -35.29 20.39 10.05
C CYS A 216 -35.11 21.65 9.21
N CYS A 217 -36.10 21.94 8.39
CA CYS A 217 -36.41 23.32 8.01
C CYS A 217 -37.76 23.64 8.60
N PRO A 218 -37.83 24.76 9.39
CA PRO A 218 -39.09 25.31 9.87
C PRO A 218 -39.95 25.86 8.75
#